data_8ae6a9baa7eccd9e715526d6f86a2352
#
_entry.id   8ae6a9baa7eccd9e715526d6f86a2352
#
_cell.length_a   1.000
_cell.length_b   1.000
_cell.length_c   1.000
_cell.angle_alpha   90.00
_cell.angle_beta   90.00
_cell.angle_gamma   90.00
#
_symmetry.space_group_name_H-M   'P 1'
#
loop_
_entity.id
_entity.type
_entity.pdbx_description
1 polymer ?
#
loop_
_entity_poly.entity_id
_entity_poly.type
_entity_poly.pdbx_seq_one_letter_code
_entity_poly.pdbx_strand_id
1 'polypeptide(L)'
;MKIAFTPNGWEDYSSWVGDRKTLSRINRLITEAVRDPGVGTGKPERLSGDLAGYWSRRIDQEHRLVYTVDRDELIIVQARYHY
;
A
#
# COMPACT_ATOMS: atom_id res chain seq x y z
N MET A 1 14.65 3.91 -3.62
CA MET A 1 13.95 2.96 -2.72
C MET A 1 13.42 1.80 -3.55
N LYS A 2 13.64 0.59 -3.09
CA LYS A 2 13.13 -0.61 -3.73
C LYS A 2 11.70 -0.87 -3.27
N ILE A 3 10.94 -1.57 -4.11
CA ILE A 3 9.58 -2.00 -3.77
C ILE A 3 9.61 -3.50 -3.53
N ALA A 4 9.11 -3.91 -2.38
CA ALA A 4 9.02 -5.31 -2.02
C ALA A 4 7.59 -5.63 -1.58
N PHE A 5 7.22 -6.90 -1.66
CA PHE A 5 5.91 -7.37 -1.24
C PHE A 5 6.10 -8.54 -0.30
N THR A 6 5.32 -8.57 0.77
CA THR A 6 5.15 -9.82 1.51
C THR A 6 4.32 -10.78 0.66
N PRO A 7 4.32 -12.09 0.96
CA PRO A 7 3.45 -13.01 0.24
C PRO A 7 1.99 -12.57 0.21
N ASN A 8 1.45 -12.09 1.33
CA ASN A 8 0.08 -11.60 1.38
C ASN A 8 -0.11 -10.35 0.54
N GLY A 9 0.86 -9.43 0.61
CA GLY A 9 0.81 -8.19 -0.19
C GLY A 9 0.81 -8.49 -1.68
N TRP A 10 1.63 -9.44 -2.10
CA TRP A 10 1.69 -9.85 -3.50
C TRP A 10 0.39 -10.52 -3.95
N GLU A 11 -0.17 -11.40 -3.11
CA GLU A 11 -1.44 -12.05 -3.41
C GLU A 11 -2.55 -11.02 -3.59
N ASP A 12 -2.63 -10.07 -2.67
CA ASP A 12 -3.63 -9.00 -2.76
C ASP A 12 -3.45 -8.16 -4.02
N TYR A 13 -2.22 -7.72 -4.26
CA TYR A 13 -1.90 -6.91 -5.44
C TYR A 13 -2.27 -7.64 -6.72
N SER A 14 -1.87 -8.91 -6.82
CA SER A 14 -2.11 -9.73 -8.01
C SER A 14 -3.60 -9.98 -8.25
N SER A 15 -4.39 -9.99 -7.18
CA SER A 15 -5.84 -10.24 -7.28
C SER A 15 -6.57 -9.14 -8.07
N TRP A 16 -5.93 -7.98 -8.26
CA TRP A 16 -6.53 -6.86 -8.99
C TRP A 16 -6.23 -6.89 -10.49
N VAL A 17 -5.55 -7.92 -10.98
CA VAL A 17 -5.11 -7.95 -12.40
C VAL A 17 -6.26 -7.82 -13.38
N GLY A 18 -7.46 -8.27 -13.02
CA GLY A 18 -8.65 -8.16 -13.87
C GLY A 18 -9.37 -6.82 -13.77
N ASP A 19 -8.93 -5.94 -12.88
CA ASP A 19 -9.54 -4.63 -12.66
C ASP A 19 -8.50 -3.55 -12.94
N ARG A 20 -8.42 -3.15 -14.20
CA ARG A 20 -7.39 -2.22 -14.68
C ARG A 20 -7.43 -0.88 -13.97
N LYS A 21 -8.61 -0.37 -13.71
CA LYS A 21 -8.76 0.93 -13.08
C LYS A 21 -8.23 0.92 -11.66
N THR A 22 -8.61 -0.10 -10.90
CA THR A 22 -8.14 -0.23 -9.52
C THR A 22 -6.65 -0.51 -9.47
N LEU A 23 -6.15 -1.38 -10.34
CA LEU A 23 -4.73 -1.67 -10.39
C LEU A 23 -3.91 -0.42 -10.72
N SER A 24 -4.38 0.39 -11.66
CA SER A 24 -3.72 1.64 -12.02
C SER A 24 -3.65 2.58 -10.82
N ARG A 25 -4.74 2.66 -10.05
CA ARG A 25 -4.74 3.48 -8.85
C ARG A 25 -3.76 2.96 -7.80
N ILE A 26 -3.73 1.64 -7.58
CA ILE A 26 -2.78 1.05 -6.63
C ILE A 26 -1.35 1.36 -7.05
N ASN A 27 -1.03 1.21 -8.33
CA ASN A 27 0.30 1.52 -8.84
C ASN A 27 0.67 2.97 -8.61
N ARG A 28 -0.28 3.88 -8.76
CA ARG A 28 -0.07 5.29 -8.48
C ARG A 28 0.22 5.52 -6.99
N LEU A 29 -0.55 4.87 -6.12
CA LEU A 29 -0.34 4.98 -4.68
C LEU A 29 1.05 4.48 -4.28
N ILE A 30 1.49 3.36 -4.86
CA ILE A 30 2.82 2.81 -4.59
C ILE A 30 3.90 3.78 -5.06
N THR A 31 3.76 4.33 -6.24
CA THR A 31 4.73 5.28 -6.79
C THR A 31 4.85 6.51 -5.89
N GLU A 32 3.73 7.03 -5.41
CA GLU A 32 3.75 8.18 -4.52
C GLU A 32 4.33 7.83 -3.15
N ALA A 33 4.03 6.63 -2.63
CA ALA A 33 4.57 6.19 -1.34
C ALA A 33 6.09 6.01 -1.39
N VAL A 34 6.62 5.57 -2.53
CA VAL A 34 8.07 5.48 -2.73
C VAL A 34 8.72 6.85 -2.63
N ARG A 35 8.03 7.87 -3.15
CA ARG A 35 8.53 9.25 -3.11
C ARG A 35 8.46 9.83 -1.71
N ASP A 36 7.33 9.64 -1.04
CA ASP A 36 7.12 10.10 0.33
C ASP A 36 6.01 9.27 0.98
N PRO A 37 6.35 8.43 1.95
CA PRO A 37 5.36 7.53 2.58
C PRO A 37 4.16 8.23 3.20
N GLY A 38 4.33 9.48 3.64
CA GLY A 38 3.29 10.19 4.38
C GLY A 38 2.57 11.28 3.62
N VAL A 39 2.83 11.41 2.31
CA VAL A 39 2.27 12.52 1.51
C VAL A 39 1.73 11.99 0.20
N GLY A 40 0.59 12.51 -0.23
CA GLY A 40 0.05 12.25 -1.56
C GLY A 40 -1.36 11.66 -1.54
N THR A 41 -1.71 11.02 -2.63
CA THR A 41 -3.04 10.49 -2.88
C THR A 41 -3.41 9.37 -1.91
N GLY A 42 -4.69 9.26 -1.57
CA GLY A 42 -5.21 8.16 -0.76
C GLY A 42 -5.18 8.44 0.73
N LYS A 43 -4.95 9.67 1.14
CA LYS A 43 -4.93 10.08 2.55
C LYS A 43 -4.01 9.19 3.39
N PRO A 44 -2.70 9.23 3.12
CA PRO A 44 -1.78 8.40 3.88
C PRO A 44 -1.84 8.73 5.37
N GLU A 45 -1.91 7.69 6.20
CA GLU A 45 -1.92 7.85 7.65
C GLU A 45 -1.09 6.78 8.32
N ARG A 46 -0.49 7.15 9.43
CA ARG A 46 0.27 6.19 10.25
C ARG A 46 -0.71 5.38 11.10
N LEU A 47 -0.42 4.10 11.19
CA LEU A 47 -1.22 3.19 11.99
C LEU A 47 -0.65 3.08 13.40
N SER A 48 -1.46 2.58 14.33
CA SER A 48 -1.07 2.46 15.73
C SER A 48 -1.36 1.05 16.23
N GLY A 49 -1.08 0.82 17.51
CA GLY A 49 -1.28 -0.49 18.11
C GLY A 49 -0.38 -1.54 17.51
N ASP A 50 -0.93 -2.68 17.16
CA ASP A 50 -0.18 -3.79 16.59
C ASP A 50 0.41 -3.46 15.22
N LEU A 51 -0.10 -2.42 14.57
CA LEU A 51 0.37 -1.99 13.26
C LEU A 51 1.23 -0.73 13.32
N ALA A 52 1.76 -0.40 14.50
CA ALA A 52 2.67 0.73 14.64
C ALA A 52 3.88 0.52 13.73
N GLY A 53 4.26 1.59 13.03
CA GLY A 53 5.34 1.54 12.04
C GLY A 53 4.86 1.29 10.62
N TYR A 54 3.56 1.05 10.44
CA TYR A 54 2.96 0.89 9.14
C TYR A 54 2.17 2.14 8.76
N TRP A 55 1.92 2.26 7.46
CA TRP A 55 1.10 3.32 6.86
C TRP A 55 -0.02 2.69 6.07
N SER A 56 -1.12 3.43 5.89
CA SER A 56 -2.17 3.02 4.95
C SER A 56 -2.54 4.16 4.02
N ARG A 57 -2.94 3.80 2.81
CA ARG A 57 -3.57 4.71 1.85
C ARG A 57 -4.85 4.09 1.34
N ARG A 58 -5.85 4.93 1.06
CA ARG A 58 -7.13 4.44 0.56
C ARG A 58 -7.02 4.10 -0.91
N ILE A 59 -7.34 2.84 -1.25
CA ILE A 59 -7.53 2.43 -2.64
C ILE A 59 -8.93 2.87 -3.07
N ASP A 60 -9.92 2.54 -2.26
CA ASP A 60 -11.31 2.99 -2.40
C ASP A 60 -11.95 3.01 -1.02
N GLN A 61 -13.30 3.03 -0.96
CA GLN A 61 -13.99 3.09 0.34
C GLN A 61 -13.80 1.82 1.16
N GLU A 62 -13.57 0.70 0.52
CA GLU A 62 -13.45 -0.60 1.19
C GLU A 62 -12.02 -1.07 1.38
N HIS A 63 -11.15 -0.75 0.43
CA HIS A 63 -9.81 -1.35 0.36
C HIS A 63 -8.71 -0.37 0.71
N ARG A 64 -7.65 -0.89 1.35
CA ARG A 64 -6.49 -0.11 1.77
C ARG A 64 -5.21 -0.74 1.25
N LEU A 65 -4.26 0.13 0.92
CA LEU A 65 -2.88 -0.27 0.69
C LEU A 65 -2.14 -0.05 2.00
N VAL A 66 -1.58 -1.12 2.57
CA VAL A 66 -0.83 -1.05 3.82
C VAL A 66 0.62 -1.37 3.52
N TYR A 67 1.52 -0.53 4.03
CA TYR A 67 2.95 -0.63 3.72
C TYR A 67 3.79 -0.10 4.87
N THR A 68 5.06 -0.46 4.84
CA THR A 68 6.06 0.08 5.76
C THR A 68 7.34 0.36 5.00
N VAL A 69 8.24 1.10 5.62
CA VAL A 69 9.56 1.39 5.05
C VAL A 69 10.61 0.80 5.95
N ASP A 70 11.52 0.03 5.39
CA ASP A 70 12.63 -0.57 6.12
C ASP A 70 13.84 -0.65 5.21
N ARG A 71 14.95 -0.07 5.66
CA ARG A 71 16.24 -0.15 4.95
C ARG A 71 16.16 0.22 3.48
N ASP A 72 15.54 1.34 3.18
CA ASP A 72 15.39 1.83 1.82
C ASP A 72 14.51 0.92 0.94
N GLU A 73 13.61 0.19 1.57
CA GLU A 73 12.60 -0.60 0.87
C GLU A 73 11.20 -0.16 1.30
N LEU A 74 10.30 -0.02 0.33
CA LEU A 74 8.88 0.10 0.60
C LEU A 74 8.31 -1.31 0.52
N ILE A 75 7.78 -1.80 1.65
CA ILE A 75 7.28 -3.16 1.75
C ILE A 75 5.76 -3.12 1.81
N ILE A 76 5.11 -3.68 0.81
CA ILE A 76 3.65 -3.73 0.73
C ILE A 76 3.18 -5.03 1.38
N VAL A 77 2.34 -4.89 2.41
CA VAL A 77 1.87 -6.02 3.19
C VAL A 77 0.41 -6.34 2.95
N GLN A 78 -0.34 -5.40 2.38
CA GLN A 78 -1.77 -5.59 2.12
C GLN A 78 -2.20 -4.63 1.02
N ALA A 79 -3.08 -5.08 0.15
CA ALA A 79 -3.65 -4.24 -0.90
C ALA A 79 -5.14 -4.56 -1.15
N ARG A 80 -5.81 -5.10 -0.14
CA ARG A 80 -7.22 -5.46 -0.21
C ARG A 80 -7.82 -5.46 1.18
N TYR A 81 -9.07 -5.02 1.30
CA TYR A 81 -9.81 -4.92 2.55
C TYR A 81 -9.21 -3.92 3.54
N HIS A 82 -9.77 -3.88 4.73
CA HIS A 82 -9.27 -3.08 5.85
C HIS A 82 -8.27 -3.89 6.67
N TYR A 83 -7.43 -3.18 7.37
CA TYR A 83 -6.53 -3.77 8.35
C TYR A 83 -7.26 -3.95 9.69
#